data_86b39a3d53e623822a7ef16ba086ae8d
#
_entry.id   86b39a3d53e623822a7ef16ba086ae8d
#
_cell.length_a   1.000
_cell.length_b   1.000
_cell.length_c   1.000
_cell.angle_alpha   90.00
_cell.angle_beta   90.00
_cell.angle_gamma   90.00
#
_symmetry.space_group_name_H-M   'P 1'
#
loop_
_entity.id
_entity.type
_entity.pdbx_description
1 polymer ?
#
loop_
_entity_poly.entity_id
_entity_poly.type
_entity_poly.pdbx_seq_one_letter_code
_entity_poly.pdbx_strand_id
1 'polypeptide(L)'
;MKYPIGIQTFDKIIDGGYVYVDKTDLIYQLVQGNIYFLGRPRRFGKSLLVSTLEQYFRGNKELFKGLAIDKLETEWKQYPVFHIDFSTGNYLNDGVLEDVLSGNLTEWEAQYEVVRTSNDLGLRFQKVLRAAHEKTGLGAVVLIDEYDKPILDVIELDYQVEHLGKMISLEEKHRNIMKSFYTTFKGADADLRFVFLTGVTKFSQISMFSGFNQPADISLSRNYEALCGITKDELVKYFAEPIAEIAQIYHCTEEEMLQKLKMKYDGYHFSEKMVDVFNPFSLLNAFYNMKLGGYWFKSGTPTYLVRLLNHFDENLDELVGKYYGVPQFDDYKADIEKPLPMIYQSGYLTIKDYDQDTESFLLDIPNNEVREGLLTIEEWKEK
;
A
#
# COMPACT_ATOMS: atom_id res chain seq x y z
N MET A 1 -25.60 9.83 -2.43
CA MET A 1 -24.30 9.35 -2.96
C MET A 1 -24.05 7.91 -2.53
N LYS A 2 -23.40 7.05 -3.35
CA LYS A 2 -23.01 5.68 -2.95
C LYS A 2 -21.52 5.66 -2.58
N TYR A 3 -21.21 5.22 -1.36
CA TYR A 3 -19.82 5.14 -0.86
C TYR A 3 -19.27 3.71 -1.03
N PRO A 4 -18.04 3.52 -1.56
CA PRO A 4 -17.44 2.21 -1.78
C PRO A 4 -16.85 1.60 -0.49
N ILE A 5 -17.65 1.53 0.57
CA ILE A 5 -17.21 0.96 1.85
C ILE A 5 -16.93 -0.53 1.68
N GLY A 6 -15.69 -0.95 1.93
CA GLY A 6 -15.27 -2.34 1.77
C GLY A 6 -15.09 -2.80 0.32
N ILE A 7 -15.18 -1.90 -0.67
CA ILE A 7 -14.94 -2.19 -2.08
C ILE A 7 -13.59 -1.61 -2.48
N GLN A 8 -12.70 -2.46 -2.98
CA GLN A 8 -11.38 -2.07 -3.46
C GLN A 8 -11.15 -2.39 -4.96
N THR A 9 -12.18 -2.90 -5.63
CA THR A 9 -12.14 -3.34 -7.03
C THR A 9 -12.70 -2.22 -7.91
N PHE A 10 -11.86 -1.68 -8.80
CA PHE A 10 -12.16 -0.49 -9.61
C PHE A 10 -13.39 -0.66 -10.50
N ASP A 11 -13.50 -1.77 -11.25
CA ASP A 11 -14.66 -2.08 -12.10
C ASP A 11 -15.97 -2.10 -11.30
N LYS A 12 -15.98 -2.74 -10.10
CA LYS A 12 -17.15 -2.72 -9.22
C LYS A 12 -17.55 -1.31 -8.78
N ILE A 13 -16.57 -0.43 -8.55
CA ILE A 13 -16.84 0.96 -8.16
C ILE A 13 -17.49 1.71 -9.31
N ILE A 14 -16.91 1.61 -10.51
CA ILE A 14 -17.40 2.32 -11.69
C ILE A 14 -18.78 1.78 -12.13
N ASP A 15 -18.89 0.46 -12.34
CA ASP A 15 -20.14 -0.18 -12.79
C ASP A 15 -21.27 -0.05 -11.76
N GLY A 16 -20.92 -0.07 -10.48
CA GLY A 16 -21.86 0.13 -9.38
C GLY A 16 -22.31 1.57 -9.16
N GLY A 17 -21.71 2.53 -9.85
CA GLY A 17 -22.00 3.96 -9.69
C GLY A 17 -21.65 4.49 -8.29
N TYR A 18 -20.58 3.96 -7.70
CA TYR A 18 -20.03 4.47 -6.44
C TYR A 18 -19.16 5.70 -6.71
N VAL A 19 -18.99 6.55 -5.69
CA VAL A 19 -18.08 7.67 -5.80
C VAL A 19 -16.63 7.17 -5.99
N TYR A 20 -15.97 7.68 -7.00
CA TYR A 20 -14.55 7.46 -7.28
C TYR A 20 -13.84 8.81 -7.32
N VAL A 21 -12.86 8.99 -6.45
CA VAL A 21 -12.00 10.18 -6.48
C VAL A 21 -10.92 9.94 -7.54
N ASP A 22 -11.06 10.66 -8.64
CA ASP A 22 -10.24 10.44 -9.83
C ASP A 22 -8.78 10.85 -9.61
N LYS A 23 -7.89 9.87 -9.70
CA LYS A 23 -6.42 10.00 -9.65
C LYS A 23 -5.76 9.58 -10.96
N THR A 24 -6.56 9.41 -12.02
CA THR A 24 -6.07 8.76 -13.24
C THR A 24 -5.11 9.62 -14.04
N ASP A 25 -5.02 10.92 -13.79
CA ASP A 25 -3.96 11.79 -14.30
C ASP A 25 -2.59 11.43 -13.72
N LEU A 26 -2.52 11.16 -12.41
CA LEU A 26 -1.29 10.68 -11.74
C LEU A 26 -0.96 9.23 -12.17
N ILE A 27 -1.98 8.39 -12.36
CA ILE A 27 -1.81 7.04 -12.88
C ILE A 27 -1.22 7.09 -14.29
N TYR A 28 -1.70 8.00 -15.16
CA TYR A 28 -1.15 8.15 -16.51
C TYR A 28 0.33 8.54 -16.49
N GLN A 29 0.75 9.41 -15.57
CA GLN A 29 2.16 9.73 -15.37
C GLN A 29 2.96 8.52 -14.87
N LEU A 30 2.43 7.77 -13.91
CA LEU A 30 3.06 6.59 -13.33
C LEU A 30 3.33 5.50 -14.37
N VAL A 31 2.36 5.22 -15.24
CA VAL A 31 2.47 4.15 -16.25
C VAL A 31 3.43 4.49 -17.40
N GLN A 32 3.96 5.70 -17.47
CA GLN A 32 5.04 6.03 -18.41
C GLN A 32 6.40 5.44 -17.99
N GLY A 33 6.58 5.12 -16.71
CA GLY A 33 7.79 4.47 -16.21
C GLY A 33 7.72 2.94 -16.21
N ASN A 34 8.60 2.29 -15.45
CA ASN A 34 8.80 0.85 -15.55
C ASN A 34 8.55 0.11 -14.23
N ILE A 35 9.26 0.46 -13.14
CA ILE A 35 9.29 -0.33 -11.91
C ILE A 35 9.17 0.59 -10.71
N TYR A 36 8.11 0.39 -9.92
CA TYR A 36 7.81 1.26 -8.78
C TYR A 36 7.46 0.47 -7.53
N PHE A 37 7.81 1.06 -6.41
CA PHE A 37 7.35 0.68 -5.07
C PHE A 37 6.59 1.82 -4.43
N LEU A 38 5.43 1.52 -3.79
CA LEU A 38 4.64 2.46 -3.03
C LEU A 38 4.31 1.91 -1.64
N GLY A 39 4.89 2.52 -0.60
CA GLY A 39 4.46 2.34 0.79
C GLY A 39 3.39 3.36 1.16
N ARG A 40 2.29 2.92 1.75
CA ARG A 40 1.24 3.77 2.36
C ARG A 40 0.61 3.05 3.55
N PRO A 41 0.12 3.77 4.55
CA PRO A 41 -0.61 3.16 5.65
C PRO A 41 -1.79 2.31 5.17
N ARG A 42 -2.30 1.44 6.02
CA ARG A 42 -3.51 0.66 5.73
C ARG A 42 -4.69 1.59 5.44
N ARG A 43 -5.62 1.14 4.57
CA ARG A 43 -6.86 1.85 4.22
C ARG A 43 -6.68 3.18 3.46
N PHE A 44 -5.52 3.41 2.85
CA PHE A 44 -5.26 4.58 2.00
C PHE A 44 -5.62 4.40 0.52
N GLY A 45 -6.16 3.24 0.13
CA GLY A 45 -6.59 3.00 -1.25
C GLY A 45 -5.54 2.34 -2.15
N LYS A 46 -4.49 1.70 -1.58
CA LYS A 46 -3.46 0.96 -2.35
C LYS A 46 -4.05 -0.12 -3.26
N SER A 47 -4.90 -0.98 -2.71
CA SER A 47 -5.51 -2.07 -3.49
C SER A 47 -6.45 -1.55 -4.59
N LEU A 48 -7.13 -0.41 -4.35
CA LEU A 48 -7.89 0.25 -5.40
C LEU A 48 -6.98 0.78 -6.52
N LEU A 49 -5.84 1.35 -6.17
CA LEU A 49 -4.83 1.79 -7.14
C LEU A 49 -4.31 0.59 -7.97
N VAL A 50 -3.99 -0.53 -7.32
CA VAL A 50 -3.57 -1.77 -8.01
C VAL A 50 -4.66 -2.27 -8.96
N SER A 51 -5.92 -2.29 -8.50
CA SER A 51 -7.06 -2.68 -9.34
C SER A 51 -7.28 -1.72 -10.51
N THR A 52 -7.08 -0.41 -10.31
CA THR A 52 -7.17 0.57 -11.39
C THR A 52 -6.06 0.37 -12.43
N LEU A 53 -4.82 0.15 -11.99
CA LEU A 53 -3.69 -0.19 -12.87
C LEU A 53 -3.95 -1.47 -13.66
N GLU A 54 -4.52 -2.49 -13.02
CA GLU A 54 -4.89 -3.75 -13.68
C GLU A 54 -5.87 -3.51 -14.84
N GLN A 55 -6.95 -2.77 -14.59
CA GLN A 55 -7.95 -2.45 -15.61
C GLN A 55 -7.38 -1.59 -16.74
N TYR A 56 -6.49 -0.64 -16.41
CA TYR A 56 -5.78 0.16 -17.40
C TYR A 56 -4.93 -0.71 -18.33
N PHE A 57 -4.07 -1.57 -17.78
CA PHE A 57 -3.18 -2.42 -18.57
C PHE A 57 -3.91 -3.57 -19.29
N ARG A 58 -5.10 -3.93 -18.84
CA ARG A 58 -6.00 -4.84 -19.59
C ARG A 58 -6.69 -4.14 -20.79
N GLY A 59 -6.52 -2.81 -20.94
CA GLY A 59 -7.11 -2.04 -22.02
C GLY A 59 -8.62 -1.84 -21.88
N ASN A 60 -9.18 -1.91 -20.67
CA ASN A 60 -10.62 -1.77 -20.41
C ASN A 60 -11.08 -0.32 -20.44
N LYS A 61 -10.92 0.34 -21.59
CA LYS A 61 -11.18 1.77 -21.83
C LYS A 61 -12.51 2.27 -21.29
N GLU A 62 -13.58 1.48 -21.44
CA GLU A 62 -14.94 1.90 -21.06
C GLU A 62 -15.07 2.24 -19.57
N LEU A 63 -14.28 1.59 -18.71
CA LEU A 63 -14.25 1.88 -17.26
C LEU A 63 -13.67 3.26 -16.94
N PHE A 64 -12.86 3.81 -17.83
CA PHE A 64 -12.17 5.09 -17.66
C PHE A 64 -12.88 6.26 -18.32
N LYS A 65 -14.02 6.02 -18.94
CA LYS A 65 -14.78 7.04 -19.66
C LYS A 65 -15.17 8.20 -18.74
N GLY A 66 -14.78 9.41 -19.14
CA GLY A 66 -15.03 10.62 -18.38
C GLY A 66 -14.04 10.91 -17.25
N LEU A 67 -13.11 10.00 -16.95
CA LEU A 67 -11.99 10.26 -16.05
C LEU A 67 -10.87 11.03 -16.76
N ALA A 68 -9.92 11.57 -15.99
CA ALA A 68 -8.84 12.38 -16.54
C ALA A 68 -8.02 11.66 -17.60
N ILE A 69 -7.72 10.39 -17.39
CA ILE A 69 -6.94 9.53 -18.30
C ILE A 69 -7.62 9.30 -19.65
N ASP A 70 -8.94 9.37 -19.74
CA ASP A 70 -9.70 9.17 -20.98
C ASP A 70 -9.30 10.18 -22.08
N LYS A 71 -8.83 11.37 -21.66
CA LYS A 71 -8.33 12.42 -22.56
C LYS A 71 -6.83 12.33 -22.84
N LEU A 72 -6.10 11.57 -22.04
CA LEU A 72 -4.64 11.48 -22.08
C LEU A 72 -4.18 10.23 -22.84
N GLU A 73 -4.87 9.11 -22.62
CA GLU A 73 -4.54 7.82 -23.22
C GLU A 73 -5.29 7.63 -24.54
N THR A 74 -4.55 7.29 -25.58
CA THR A 74 -5.12 7.12 -26.94
C THR A 74 -5.02 5.70 -27.47
N GLU A 75 -4.06 4.89 -26.96
CA GLU A 75 -3.77 3.58 -27.55
C GLU A 75 -4.51 2.42 -26.88
N TRP A 76 -4.74 2.48 -25.57
CA TRP A 76 -5.43 1.46 -24.77
C TRP A 76 -5.00 0.03 -25.09
N LYS A 77 -3.68 -0.20 -25.06
CA LYS A 77 -3.09 -1.52 -25.35
C LYS A 77 -3.48 -2.55 -24.30
N GLN A 78 -3.68 -3.79 -24.74
CA GLN A 78 -3.98 -4.92 -23.85
C GLN A 78 -2.69 -5.70 -23.54
N TYR A 79 -2.13 -5.45 -22.37
CA TYR A 79 -0.92 -6.12 -21.89
C TYR A 79 -1.26 -7.44 -21.20
N PRO A 80 -0.35 -8.43 -21.16
CA PRO A 80 -0.44 -9.55 -20.24
C PRO A 80 -0.21 -9.05 -18.81
N VAL A 81 -1.23 -9.18 -17.94
CA VAL A 81 -1.19 -8.69 -16.54
C VAL A 81 -1.16 -9.87 -15.59
N PHE A 82 -0.19 -9.84 -14.68
CA PHE A 82 0.05 -10.79 -13.59
C PHE A 82 -0.16 -10.08 -12.25
N HIS A 83 -1.24 -10.39 -11.57
CA HIS A 83 -1.57 -9.77 -10.29
C HIS A 83 -1.38 -10.79 -9.16
N ILE A 84 -0.51 -10.49 -8.19
CA ILE A 84 -0.30 -11.25 -6.97
C ILE A 84 -0.85 -10.43 -5.81
N ASP A 85 -1.87 -10.96 -5.14
CA ASP A 85 -2.45 -10.38 -3.93
C ASP A 85 -2.12 -11.27 -2.73
N PHE A 86 -1.23 -10.78 -1.87
CA PHE A 86 -0.84 -11.49 -0.65
C PHE A 86 -1.85 -11.31 0.49
N SER A 87 -2.93 -10.54 0.33
CA SER A 87 -3.93 -10.35 1.40
C SER A 87 -4.68 -11.64 1.76
N THR A 88 -4.72 -12.62 0.87
CA THR A 88 -5.55 -13.83 0.99
C THR A 88 -4.94 -14.96 1.82
N GLY A 89 -3.60 -14.96 2.02
CA GLY A 89 -2.89 -16.04 2.72
C GLY A 89 -2.96 -15.91 4.25
N ASN A 90 -2.99 -17.06 4.95
CA ASN A 90 -2.69 -17.12 6.39
C ASN A 90 -1.23 -17.58 6.58
N TYR A 91 -0.32 -16.63 6.56
CA TYR A 91 1.12 -16.85 6.57
C TYR A 91 1.70 -17.32 7.92
N LEU A 92 0.87 -17.44 8.95
CA LEU A 92 1.23 -18.13 10.20
C LEU A 92 1.44 -19.64 10.00
N ASN A 93 0.91 -20.18 8.90
CA ASN A 93 1.07 -21.60 8.57
C ASN A 93 2.23 -21.76 7.57
N ASP A 94 3.14 -22.66 7.89
CA ASP A 94 4.25 -23.02 6.99
C ASP A 94 3.73 -23.58 5.66
N GLY A 95 4.38 -23.23 4.56
CA GLY A 95 4.02 -23.64 3.19
C GLY A 95 2.97 -22.77 2.50
N VAL A 96 2.19 -21.94 3.20
CA VAL A 96 1.13 -21.12 2.59
C VAL A 96 1.69 -20.09 1.60
N LEU A 97 2.85 -19.52 1.86
CA LEU A 97 3.48 -18.60 0.93
C LEU A 97 3.81 -19.27 -0.42
N GLU A 98 4.38 -20.46 -0.35
CA GLU A 98 4.68 -21.27 -1.54
C GLU A 98 3.40 -21.68 -2.27
N ASP A 99 2.35 -22.03 -1.54
CA ASP A 99 1.05 -22.40 -2.12
C ASP A 99 0.41 -21.23 -2.87
N VAL A 100 0.41 -20.03 -2.29
CA VAL A 100 -0.12 -18.81 -2.93
C VAL A 100 0.64 -18.52 -4.23
N LEU A 101 1.97 -18.52 -4.19
CA LEU A 101 2.78 -18.27 -5.38
C LEU A 101 2.62 -19.38 -6.42
N SER A 102 2.66 -20.65 -5.99
CA SER A 102 2.50 -21.80 -6.90
C SER A 102 1.10 -21.89 -7.52
N GLY A 103 0.06 -21.49 -6.78
CA GLY A 103 -1.31 -21.43 -7.30
C GLY A 103 -1.42 -20.46 -8.46
N ASN A 104 -1.00 -19.20 -8.26
CA ASN A 104 -0.96 -18.19 -9.34
C ASN A 104 -0.16 -18.67 -10.54
N LEU A 105 1.04 -19.22 -10.30
CA LEU A 105 1.88 -19.74 -11.39
C LEU A 105 1.22 -20.87 -12.17
N THR A 106 0.50 -21.76 -11.50
CA THR A 106 -0.19 -22.88 -12.16
C THR A 106 -1.30 -22.40 -13.09
N GLU A 107 -2.06 -21.37 -12.67
CA GLU A 107 -3.08 -20.73 -13.51
C GLU A 107 -2.47 -20.07 -14.74
N TRP A 108 -1.37 -19.33 -14.56
CA TRP A 108 -0.69 -18.64 -15.66
C TRP A 108 0.06 -19.60 -16.59
N GLU A 109 0.66 -20.68 -16.07
CA GLU A 109 1.23 -21.76 -16.88
C GLU A 109 0.16 -22.36 -17.81
N ALA A 110 -1.05 -22.59 -17.31
CA ALA A 110 -2.17 -23.07 -18.13
C ALA A 110 -2.62 -22.02 -19.15
N GLN A 111 -2.72 -20.74 -18.78
CA GLN A 111 -3.15 -19.64 -19.66
C GLN A 111 -2.18 -19.42 -20.85
N TYR A 112 -0.88 -19.55 -20.59
CA TYR A 112 0.17 -19.33 -21.60
C TYR A 112 0.77 -20.63 -22.16
N GLU A 113 0.17 -21.78 -21.86
CA GLU A 113 0.55 -23.10 -22.36
C GLU A 113 2.01 -23.49 -22.05
N VAL A 114 2.48 -23.07 -20.85
CA VAL A 114 3.83 -23.33 -20.36
C VAL A 114 3.89 -24.70 -19.69
N VAL A 115 4.75 -25.58 -20.21
CA VAL A 115 5.01 -26.87 -19.56
C VAL A 115 5.91 -26.66 -18.34
N ARG A 116 5.43 -27.09 -17.16
CA ARG A 116 6.20 -27.05 -15.92
C ARG A 116 7.38 -28.02 -15.97
N THR A 117 8.59 -27.47 -15.90
CA THR A 117 9.84 -28.24 -15.92
C THR A 117 10.68 -28.08 -14.65
N SER A 118 10.22 -27.25 -13.71
CA SER A 118 10.90 -26.95 -12.45
C SER A 118 9.87 -26.77 -11.33
N ASN A 119 10.29 -27.00 -10.10
CA ASN A 119 9.53 -26.63 -8.91
C ASN A 119 9.95 -25.27 -8.36
N ASP A 120 11.04 -24.70 -8.85
CA ASP A 120 11.49 -23.36 -8.46
C ASP A 120 10.50 -22.31 -8.95
N LEU A 121 9.95 -21.54 -8.01
CA LEU A 121 8.90 -20.55 -8.27
C LEU A 121 9.38 -19.41 -9.17
N GLY A 122 10.63 -18.98 -8.99
CA GLY A 122 11.23 -17.94 -9.81
C GLY A 122 11.43 -18.37 -11.26
N LEU A 123 11.97 -19.57 -11.48
CA LEU A 123 12.16 -20.13 -12.82
C LEU A 123 10.82 -20.38 -13.54
N ARG A 124 9.80 -20.82 -12.82
CA ARG A 124 8.43 -20.97 -13.36
C ARG A 124 7.90 -19.62 -13.83
N PHE A 125 8.02 -18.58 -12.98
CA PHE A 125 7.53 -17.25 -13.31
C PHE A 125 8.26 -16.66 -14.50
N GLN A 126 9.59 -16.78 -14.58
CA GLN A 126 10.38 -16.31 -15.73
C GLN A 126 9.89 -16.92 -17.05
N LYS A 127 9.58 -18.22 -17.05
CA LYS A 127 9.04 -18.90 -18.25
C LYS A 127 7.66 -18.37 -18.64
N VAL A 128 6.80 -18.15 -17.65
CA VAL A 128 5.46 -17.58 -17.90
C VAL A 128 5.56 -16.18 -18.49
N LEU A 129 6.40 -15.30 -17.93
CA LEU A 129 6.60 -13.94 -18.44
C LEU A 129 7.09 -13.95 -19.88
N ARG A 130 8.07 -14.79 -20.20
CA ARG A 130 8.58 -14.95 -21.57
C ARG A 130 7.50 -15.46 -22.53
N ALA A 131 6.76 -16.51 -22.16
CA ALA A 131 5.70 -17.06 -22.98
C ALA A 131 4.57 -16.05 -23.24
N ALA A 132 4.23 -15.26 -22.24
CA ALA A 132 3.25 -14.18 -22.37
C ALA A 132 3.73 -13.10 -23.36
N HIS A 133 5.00 -12.68 -23.25
CA HIS A 133 5.60 -11.72 -24.16
C HIS A 133 5.65 -12.26 -25.61
N GLU A 134 6.10 -13.49 -25.81
CA GLU A 134 6.13 -14.14 -27.12
C GLU A 134 4.74 -14.27 -27.73
N LYS A 135 3.72 -14.63 -26.93
CA LYS A 135 2.34 -14.80 -27.38
C LYS A 135 1.64 -13.49 -27.74
N THR A 136 1.92 -12.40 -27.00
CA THR A 136 1.22 -11.11 -27.16
C THR A 136 2.01 -10.08 -27.98
N GLY A 137 3.32 -10.23 -28.09
CA GLY A 137 4.23 -9.22 -28.63
C GLY A 137 4.40 -8.00 -27.70
N LEU A 138 3.88 -8.05 -26.48
CA LEU A 138 3.92 -6.97 -25.48
C LEU A 138 4.56 -7.47 -24.18
N GLY A 139 5.41 -6.63 -23.58
CA GLY A 139 6.02 -6.92 -22.28
C GLY A 139 4.96 -7.12 -21.20
N ALA A 140 5.25 -7.97 -20.23
CA ALA A 140 4.36 -8.31 -19.14
C ALA A 140 4.25 -7.17 -18.12
N VAL A 141 3.06 -7.04 -17.52
CA VAL A 141 2.78 -6.16 -16.38
C VAL A 141 2.62 -7.01 -15.14
N VAL A 142 3.37 -6.70 -14.09
CA VAL A 142 3.31 -7.40 -12.81
C VAL A 142 2.85 -6.44 -11.72
N LEU A 143 1.76 -6.77 -11.05
CA LEU A 143 1.17 -6.00 -9.97
C LEU A 143 1.20 -6.85 -8.70
N ILE A 144 1.80 -6.32 -7.62
CA ILE A 144 1.95 -7.03 -6.36
C ILE A 144 1.35 -6.18 -5.24
N ASP A 145 0.26 -6.67 -4.66
CA ASP A 145 -0.42 -6.02 -3.54
C ASP A 145 -0.08 -6.70 -2.21
N GLU A 146 0.07 -5.90 -1.16
CA GLU A 146 0.43 -6.32 0.20
C GLU A 146 1.68 -7.23 0.25
N TYR A 147 2.72 -6.85 -0.50
CA TYR A 147 3.95 -7.65 -0.64
C TYR A 147 4.61 -8.02 0.69
N ASP A 148 4.43 -7.19 1.70
CA ASP A 148 5.02 -7.31 3.03
C ASP A 148 4.20 -8.17 4.01
N LYS A 149 2.97 -8.51 3.68
CA LYS A 149 2.08 -9.28 4.55
C LYS A 149 2.64 -10.65 4.97
N PRO A 150 3.28 -11.44 4.09
CA PRO A 150 3.86 -12.72 4.51
C PRO A 150 4.92 -12.60 5.61
N ILE A 151 5.58 -11.44 5.71
CA ILE A 151 6.58 -11.17 6.74
C ILE A 151 5.92 -10.54 7.96
N LEU A 152 5.02 -9.55 7.76
CA LEU A 152 4.32 -8.86 8.86
C LEU A 152 3.51 -9.82 9.75
N ASP A 153 2.92 -10.85 9.17
CA ASP A 153 2.12 -11.82 9.92
C ASP A 153 2.97 -12.63 10.92
N VAL A 154 4.25 -12.85 10.60
CA VAL A 154 5.17 -13.70 11.38
C VAL A 154 6.30 -12.95 12.08
N ILE A 155 6.41 -11.64 11.88
CA ILE A 155 7.45 -10.82 12.51
C ILE A 155 7.39 -10.93 14.04
N GLU A 156 8.56 -11.04 14.69
CA GLU A 156 8.70 -11.19 16.15
C GLU A 156 7.95 -12.42 16.73
N LEU A 157 7.72 -13.45 15.91
CA LEU A 157 7.25 -14.75 16.39
C LEU A 157 8.41 -15.73 16.45
N ASP A 158 8.60 -16.32 17.62
CA ASP A 158 9.57 -17.42 17.80
C ASP A 158 8.98 -18.75 17.29
N TYR A 159 8.72 -18.79 15.96
CA TYR A 159 8.20 -19.98 15.29
C TYR A 159 9.26 -20.54 14.35
N GLN A 160 9.84 -21.69 14.76
CA GLN A 160 10.91 -22.36 14.03
C GLN A 160 10.35 -23.42 13.09
N VAL A 161 10.87 -23.45 11.86
CA VAL A 161 10.51 -24.42 10.83
C VAL A 161 11.76 -25.05 10.22
N GLU A 162 11.64 -26.27 9.73
CA GLU A 162 12.71 -26.91 8.97
C GLU A 162 12.75 -26.35 7.53
N HIS A 163 13.90 -25.83 7.12
CA HIS A 163 14.13 -25.37 5.77
C HIS A 163 15.52 -25.78 5.29
N LEU A 164 15.58 -26.54 4.19
CA LEU A 164 16.84 -27.07 3.62
C LEU A 164 17.73 -27.79 4.64
N GLY A 165 17.11 -28.57 5.54
CA GLY A 165 17.82 -29.34 6.58
C GLY A 165 18.32 -28.52 7.77
N LYS A 166 17.85 -27.27 7.93
CA LYS A 166 18.16 -26.40 9.07
C LYS A 166 16.88 -25.88 9.71
N MET A 167 16.91 -25.68 11.02
CA MET A 167 15.86 -24.94 11.72
C MET A 167 16.13 -23.45 11.59
N ILE A 168 15.17 -22.72 11.03
CA ILE A 168 15.18 -21.26 10.89
C ILE A 168 13.82 -20.70 11.32
N SER A 169 13.73 -19.39 11.59
CA SER A 169 12.44 -18.79 11.85
C SER A 169 11.55 -18.80 10.60
N LEU A 170 10.24 -18.87 10.78
CA LEU A 170 9.30 -18.80 9.67
C LEU A 170 9.42 -17.45 8.92
N GLU A 171 9.73 -16.38 9.65
CA GLU A 171 10.05 -15.07 9.07
C GLU A 171 11.25 -15.14 8.11
N GLU A 172 12.36 -15.74 8.55
CA GLU A 172 13.56 -15.93 7.71
C GLU A 172 13.26 -16.78 6.47
N LYS A 173 12.46 -17.85 6.64
CA LYS A 173 12.00 -18.67 5.51
C LYS A 173 11.22 -17.84 4.49
N HIS A 174 10.25 -17.05 4.93
CA HIS A 174 9.46 -16.20 4.04
C HIS A 174 10.34 -15.16 3.32
N ARG A 175 11.27 -14.52 4.03
CA ARG A 175 12.25 -13.59 3.40
C ARG A 175 13.07 -14.27 2.32
N ASN A 176 13.55 -15.48 2.56
CA ASN A 176 14.36 -16.24 1.60
C ASN A 176 13.55 -16.61 0.35
N ILE A 177 12.31 -17.06 0.51
CA ILE A 177 11.41 -17.40 -0.61
C ILE A 177 11.13 -16.15 -1.46
N MET A 178 10.74 -15.04 -0.83
CA MET A 178 10.43 -13.80 -1.54
C MET A 178 11.65 -13.22 -2.25
N LYS A 179 12.82 -13.24 -1.60
CA LYS A 179 14.08 -12.80 -2.22
C LYS A 179 14.41 -13.63 -3.47
N SER A 180 14.29 -14.96 -3.37
CA SER A 180 14.49 -15.85 -4.51
C SER A 180 13.48 -15.55 -5.65
N PHE A 181 12.21 -15.38 -5.31
CA PHE A 181 11.16 -15.07 -6.27
C PHE A 181 11.39 -13.74 -6.99
N TYR A 182 11.73 -12.67 -6.26
CA TYR A 182 11.97 -11.34 -6.85
C TYR A 182 13.26 -11.25 -7.68
N THR A 183 14.24 -12.12 -7.41
CA THR A 183 15.47 -12.21 -8.26
C THR A 183 15.15 -12.54 -9.72
N THR A 184 14.00 -13.18 -9.98
CA THR A 184 13.51 -13.49 -11.32
C THR A 184 13.32 -12.26 -12.20
N PHE A 185 12.90 -11.13 -11.63
CA PHE A 185 12.65 -9.91 -12.39
C PHE A 185 13.90 -9.37 -13.10
N LYS A 186 15.08 -9.56 -12.52
CA LYS A 186 16.34 -9.19 -13.18
C LYS A 186 16.60 -10.03 -14.44
N GLY A 187 16.28 -11.31 -14.38
CA GLY A 187 16.44 -12.22 -15.51
C GLY A 187 15.35 -12.09 -16.57
N ALA A 188 14.22 -11.48 -16.22
CA ALA A 188 13.05 -11.28 -17.09
C ALA A 188 12.91 -9.83 -17.60
N ASP A 189 13.92 -8.97 -17.41
CA ASP A 189 13.86 -7.53 -17.75
C ASP A 189 13.37 -7.28 -19.19
N ALA A 190 13.86 -8.05 -20.16
CA ALA A 190 13.44 -7.92 -21.55
C ALA A 190 11.95 -8.30 -21.80
N ASP A 191 11.34 -9.03 -20.89
CA ASP A 191 9.95 -9.50 -20.99
C ASP A 191 8.97 -8.64 -20.17
N LEU A 192 9.49 -7.63 -19.43
CA LEU A 192 8.70 -6.77 -18.57
C LEU A 192 8.40 -5.41 -19.21
N ARG A 193 7.17 -4.95 -19.06
CA ARG A 193 6.73 -3.60 -19.41
C ARG A 193 6.60 -2.71 -18.16
N PHE A 194 6.04 -3.25 -17.08
CA PHE A 194 5.74 -2.49 -15.87
C PHE A 194 5.66 -3.41 -14.66
N VAL A 195 6.23 -2.96 -13.55
CA VAL A 195 6.12 -3.66 -12.26
C VAL A 195 5.73 -2.65 -11.19
N PHE A 196 4.71 -2.97 -10.42
CA PHE A 196 4.25 -2.15 -9.31
C PHE A 196 4.08 -3.00 -8.05
N LEU A 197 4.81 -2.62 -7.00
CA LEU A 197 4.72 -3.27 -5.69
C LEU A 197 4.13 -2.29 -4.69
N THR A 198 3.20 -2.76 -3.86
CA THR A 198 2.68 -1.96 -2.76
C THR A 198 2.54 -2.74 -1.47
N GLY A 199 2.70 -2.04 -0.36
CA GLY A 199 2.59 -2.56 1.00
C GLY A 199 2.47 -1.44 2.03
N VAL A 200 2.56 -1.82 3.28
CA VAL A 200 2.61 -0.86 4.41
C VAL A 200 4.05 -0.50 4.71
N THR A 201 4.92 -1.51 4.83
CA THR A 201 6.29 -1.36 5.30
C THR A 201 7.29 -1.51 4.18
N LYS A 202 8.44 -0.88 4.36
CA LYS A 202 9.61 -1.03 3.49
C LYS A 202 10.59 -1.99 4.16
N PHE A 203 10.29 -3.28 4.14
CA PHE A 203 11.29 -4.25 4.58
C PHE A 203 12.53 -4.13 3.72
N SER A 204 13.62 -3.68 4.31
CA SER A 204 14.87 -3.26 3.68
C SER A 204 14.95 -3.68 2.21
N GLN A 205 14.61 -2.75 1.33
CA GLN A 205 14.66 -2.93 -0.12
C GLN A 205 16.00 -3.57 -0.56
N ILE A 206 17.04 -3.31 0.24
CA ILE A 206 18.41 -3.78 0.00
C ILE A 206 18.51 -5.31 0.08
N SER A 207 17.78 -6.01 0.95
CA SER A 207 17.92 -7.46 1.09
C SER A 207 16.97 -8.27 0.22
N MET A 208 15.71 -7.86 0.07
CA MET A 208 14.72 -8.57 -0.75
C MET A 208 14.84 -8.24 -2.23
N PHE A 209 15.13 -6.99 -2.56
CA PHE A 209 15.23 -6.52 -3.94
C PHE A 209 16.67 -6.42 -4.46
N SER A 210 17.68 -6.91 -3.70
CA SER A 210 19.08 -6.89 -4.14
C SER A 210 19.36 -7.66 -5.46
N GLY A 211 18.48 -8.61 -5.78
CA GLY A 211 18.50 -9.35 -7.04
C GLY A 211 17.61 -8.75 -8.14
N PHE A 212 16.92 -7.68 -7.85
CA PHE A 212 16.00 -6.98 -8.72
C PHE A 212 16.58 -5.60 -9.11
N ASN A 213 16.36 -5.11 -10.32
CA ASN A 213 16.66 -3.73 -10.64
C ASN A 213 15.83 -2.87 -9.69
N GLN A 214 16.48 -2.23 -8.75
CA GLN A 214 15.86 -1.59 -7.59
C GLN A 214 14.64 -0.76 -8.00
N PRO A 215 13.42 -1.06 -7.48
CA PRO A 215 12.24 -0.29 -7.81
C PRO A 215 12.43 1.18 -7.43
N ALA A 216 11.94 2.09 -8.25
CA ALA A 216 11.86 3.49 -7.86
C ALA A 216 10.84 3.62 -6.72
N ASP A 217 11.34 3.96 -5.53
CA ASP A 217 10.48 4.20 -4.38
C ASP A 217 9.79 5.56 -4.52
N ILE A 218 8.47 5.53 -4.66
CA ILE A 218 7.64 6.73 -4.79
C ILE A 218 6.91 7.11 -3.50
N SER A 219 7.22 6.45 -2.39
CA SER A 219 6.53 6.68 -1.11
C SER A 219 6.73 8.10 -0.57
N LEU A 220 7.92 8.68 -0.75
CA LEU A 220 8.23 10.06 -0.38
C LEU A 220 8.33 10.99 -1.60
N SER A 221 7.78 10.60 -2.75
CA SER A 221 7.88 11.37 -3.98
C SER A 221 6.90 12.53 -4.00
N ARG A 222 7.41 13.74 -4.24
CA ARG A 222 6.64 14.98 -4.44
C ARG A 222 5.58 14.89 -5.55
N ASN A 223 5.80 14.02 -6.53
CA ASN A 223 4.90 13.88 -7.68
C ASN A 223 3.72 12.95 -7.37
N TYR A 224 3.85 12.07 -6.37
CA TYR A 224 2.89 10.99 -6.09
C TYR A 224 2.31 11.01 -4.68
N GLU A 225 2.50 12.10 -3.90
CA GLU A 225 1.98 12.14 -2.53
C GLU A 225 0.45 12.10 -2.46
N ALA A 226 -0.25 12.64 -3.47
CA ALA A 226 -1.71 12.59 -3.57
C ALA A 226 -2.26 11.37 -4.34
N LEU A 227 -1.40 10.41 -4.75
CA LEU A 227 -1.81 9.22 -5.51
C LEU A 227 -2.78 8.33 -4.73
N CYS A 228 -2.61 8.25 -3.42
CA CYS A 228 -3.51 7.58 -2.49
C CYS A 228 -4.02 8.58 -1.44
N GLY A 229 -5.25 8.38 -0.96
CA GLY A 229 -5.91 9.30 -0.04
C GLY A 229 -6.75 10.36 -0.75
N ILE A 230 -7.25 11.33 -0.02
CA ILE A 230 -8.14 12.39 -0.53
C ILE A 230 -7.56 13.75 -0.13
N THR A 231 -7.29 14.62 -1.09
CA THR A 231 -6.85 15.99 -0.81
C THR A 231 -8.03 16.90 -0.44
N LYS A 232 -7.75 18.08 0.12
CA LYS A 232 -8.80 19.07 0.45
C LYS A 232 -9.62 19.48 -0.76
N ASP A 233 -8.97 19.72 -1.90
CA ASP A 233 -9.66 20.14 -3.13
C ASP A 233 -10.58 19.02 -3.65
N GLU A 234 -10.13 17.78 -3.59
CA GLU A 234 -10.94 16.62 -3.93
C GLU A 234 -12.09 16.42 -2.95
N LEU A 235 -11.86 16.61 -1.65
CA LEU A 235 -12.92 16.56 -0.64
C LEU A 235 -14.05 17.54 -0.98
N VAL A 236 -13.72 18.79 -1.24
CA VAL A 236 -14.72 19.82 -1.61
C VAL A 236 -15.39 19.48 -2.94
N LYS A 237 -14.62 19.01 -3.94
CA LYS A 237 -15.13 18.69 -5.27
C LYS A 237 -16.12 17.51 -5.26
N TYR A 238 -15.81 16.43 -4.55
CA TYR A 238 -16.58 15.19 -4.63
C TYR A 238 -17.61 15.04 -3.51
N PHE A 239 -17.46 15.75 -2.38
CA PHE A 239 -18.24 15.52 -1.17
C PHE A 239 -18.93 16.79 -0.62
N ALA A 240 -19.17 17.81 -1.45
CA ALA A 240 -19.85 19.05 -1.03
C ALA A 240 -21.23 18.76 -0.39
N GLU A 241 -22.04 17.91 -1.02
CA GLU A 241 -23.39 17.55 -0.52
C GLU A 241 -23.31 16.81 0.84
N PRO A 242 -22.52 15.73 1.02
CA PRO A 242 -22.37 15.11 2.34
C PRO A 242 -21.80 16.02 3.42
N ILE A 243 -20.91 16.97 3.05
CA ILE A 243 -20.40 17.97 4.00
C ILE A 243 -21.54 18.87 4.51
N ALA A 244 -22.40 19.35 3.61
CA ALA A 244 -23.54 20.16 3.98
C ALA A 244 -24.53 19.37 4.86
N GLU A 245 -24.82 18.11 4.53
CA GLU A 245 -25.72 17.26 5.30
C GLU A 245 -25.19 17.00 6.73
N ILE A 246 -23.91 16.61 6.89
CA ILE A 246 -23.34 16.37 8.19
C ILE A 246 -23.19 17.66 9.02
N ALA A 247 -22.94 18.81 8.38
CA ALA A 247 -22.89 20.11 9.03
C ALA A 247 -24.26 20.47 9.68
N GLN A 248 -25.37 20.20 8.98
CA GLN A 248 -26.72 20.39 9.53
C GLN A 248 -26.95 19.51 10.78
N ILE A 249 -26.53 18.24 10.74
CA ILE A 249 -26.67 17.31 11.88
C ILE A 249 -25.89 17.82 13.10
N TYR A 250 -24.70 18.40 12.86
CA TYR A 250 -23.84 18.93 13.92
C TYR A 250 -24.15 20.39 14.29
N HIS A 251 -25.19 20.99 13.72
CA HIS A 251 -25.59 22.37 13.95
C HIS A 251 -24.44 23.39 13.77
N CYS A 252 -23.66 23.22 12.71
CA CYS A 252 -22.54 24.08 12.38
C CYS A 252 -22.54 24.46 10.88
N THR A 253 -21.70 25.42 10.52
CA THR A 253 -21.50 25.79 9.11
C THR A 253 -20.68 24.72 8.38
N GLU A 254 -20.73 24.70 7.05
CA GLU A 254 -19.90 23.81 6.21
C GLU A 254 -18.40 24.06 6.44
N GLU A 255 -18.00 25.32 6.64
CA GLU A 255 -16.61 25.68 6.94
C GLU A 255 -16.15 25.11 8.28
N GLU A 256 -16.97 25.22 9.32
CA GLU A 256 -16.71 24.61 10.63
C GLU A 256 -16.67 23.08 10.53
N MET A 257 -17.52 22.46 9.69
CA MET A 257 -17.49 21.03 9.44
C MET A 257 -16.22 20.61 8.72
N LEU A 258 -15.76 21.36 7.71
CA LEU A 258 -14.47 21.11 7.05
C LEU A 258 -13.30 21.15 8.05
N GLN A 259 -13.31 22.11 9.00
CA GLN A 259 -12.29 22.17 10.06
C GLN A 259 -12.37 20.94 10.99
N LYS A 260 -13.57 20.50 11.35
CA LYS A 260 -13.76 19.27 12.17
C LYS A 260 -13.25 18.03 11.44
N LEU A 261 -13.58 17.88 10.15
CA LEU A 261 -13.08 16.80 9.31
C LEU A 261 -11.56 16.84 9.19
N LYS A 262 -10.98 18.04 8.99
CA LYS A 262 -9.53 18.24 8.94
C LYS A 262 -8.86 17.80 10.23
N MET A 263 -9.30 18.30 11.37
CA MET A 263 -8.71 17.94 12.66
C MET A 263 -8.83 16.43 12.97
N LYS A 264 -9.88 15.77 12.46
CA LYS A 264 -10.16 14.37 12.77
C LYS A 264 -9.47 13.39 11.83
N TYR A 265 -9.37 13.65 10.53
CA TYR A 265 -9.01 12.66 9.50
C TYR A 265 -7.90 13.09 8.54
N ASP A 266 -7.50 14.36 8.55
CA ASP A 266 -6.45 14.93 7.69
C ASP A 266 -5.07 14.85 8.33
N GLY A 267 -4.13 15.56 7.74
CA GLY A 267 -2.82 15.84 8.30
C GLY A 267 -1.75 14.81 7.98
N TYR A 268 -2.04 13.84 7.11
CA TYR A 268 -1.02 12.98 6.55
C TYR A 268 -0.25 13.70 5.46
N HIS A 269 1.08 13.64 5.51
CA HIS A 269 1.98 14.15 4.49
C HIS A 269 2.98 13.06 4.10
N PHE A 270 3.30 13.00 2.82
CA PHE A 270 4.15 11.95 2.26
C PHE A 270 5.37 12.50 1.49
N SER A 271 5.60 13.80 1.55
CA SER A 271 6.82 14.44 1.04
C SER A 271 7.06 15.79 1.70
N GLU A 272 8.21 16.40 1.41
CA GLU A 272 8.56 17.76 1.84
C GLU A 272 7.66 18.84 1.23
N LYS A 273 6.83 18.53 0.24
CA LYS A 273 5.84 19.45 -0.35
C LYS A 273 4.64 19.67 0.57
N MET A 274 4.42 18.77 1.52
CA MET A 274 3.40 18.89 2.57
C MET A 274 1.96 19.03 2.03
N VAL A 275 1.59 18.25 1.02
CA VAL A 275 0.19 18.18 0.58
C VAL A 275 -0.63 17.44 1.64
N ASP A 276 -1.62 18.14 2.20
CA ASP A 276 -2.58 17.57 3.15
C ASP A 276 -3.40 16.46 2.50
N VAL A 277 -3.40 15.26 3.11
CA VAL A 277 -4.13 14.10 2.62
C VAL A 277 -4.97 13.49 3.74
N PHE A 278 -6.27 13.39 3.51
CA PHE A 278 -7.22 12.73 4.38
C PHE A 278 -7.13 11.20 4.27
N ASN A 279 -7.34 10.51 5.37
CA ASN A 279 -7.57 9.08 5.36
C ASN A 279 -8.92 8.79 4.67
N PRO A 280 -8.94 8.12 3.51
CA PRO A 280 -10.17 7.91 2.75
C PRO A 280 -11.15 6.98 3.44
N PHE A 281 -10.66 5.97 4.18
CA PHE A 281 -11.53 5.02 4.88
C PHE A 281 -12.33 5.70 5.99
N SER A 282 -11.68 6.50 6.83
CA SER A 282 -12.35 7.21 7.92
C SER A 282 -13.32 8.27 7.38
N LEU A 283 -12.90 9.01 6.36
CA LEU A 283 -13.73 10.04 5.73
C LEU A 283 -15.00 9.46 5.12
N LEU A 284 -14.89 8.40 4.31
CA LEU A 284 -16.04 7.75 3.69
C LEU A 284 -17.00 7.14 4.72
N ASN A 285 -16.47 6.54 5.80
CA ASN A 285 -17.29 6.03 6.89
C ASN A 285 -17.99 7.15 7.68
N ALA A 286 -17.34 8.31 7.85
CA ALA A 286 -17.96 9.46 8.49
C ALA A 286 -19.18 9.94 7.70
N PHE A 287 -19.08 10.04 6.39
CA PHE A 287 -20.21 10.40 5.52
C PHE A 287 -21.28 9.31 5.44
N TYR A 288 -20.87 8.04 5.35
CA TYR A 288 -21.83 6.93 5.33
C TYR A 288 -22.69 6.87 6.60
N ASN A 289 -22.06 7.06 7.77
CA ASN A 289 -22.73 7.01 9.07
C ASN A 289 -23.26 8.38 9.54
N MET A 290 -23.00 9.46 8.80
CA MET A 290 -23.28 10.85 9.20
C MET A 290 -22.77 11.17 10.62
N LYS A 291 -21.56 10.67 10.94
CA LYS A 291 -20.99 10.77 12.30
C LYS A 291 -19.46 10.83 12.25
N LEU A 292 -18.90 11.80 13.01
CA LEU A 292 -17.45 11.86 13.23
C LEU A 292 -17.03 10.81 14.29
N GLY A 293 -16.49 9.70 13.85
CA GLY A 293 -16.05 8.58 14.71
C GLY A 293 -14.60 8.17 14.45
N GLY A 294 -14.04 7.34 15.30
CA GLY A 294 -12.76 6.68 15.06
C GLY A 294 -12.98 5.39 14.26
N TYR A 295 -12.78 5.42 12.97
CA TYR A 295 -13.06 4.29 12.07
C TYR A 295 -11.80 3.52 11.70
N TRP A 296 -10.72 4.22 11.36
CA TRP A 296 -9.47 3.63 10.93
C TRP A 296 -8.83 2.77 12.03
N PHE A 297 -8.73 3.34 13.23
CA PHE A 297 -8.16 2.65 14.38
C PHE A 297 -8.96 1.40 14.76
N LYS A 298 -10.28 1.48 14.75
CA LYS A 298 -11.18 0.34 15.02
C LYS A 298 -11.11 -0.76 13.98
N SER A 299 -10.69 -0.46 12.75
CA SER A 299 -10.62 -1.44 11.65
C SER A 299 -9.45 -2.40 11.78
N GLY A 300 -8.64 -2.27 12.80
CA GLY A 300 -7.56 -3.15 13.18
C GLY A 300 -6.25 -2.42 13.44
N THR A 301 -5.94 -2.18 14.71
CA THR A 301 -4.55 -2.01 15.13
C THR A 301 -3.81 -3.27 14.69
N PRO A 302 -2.77 -3.16 13.84
CA PRO A 302 -2.08 -4.34 13.38
C PRO A 302 -1.47 -5.10 14.55
N THR A 303 -1.74 -6.39 14.64
CA THR A 303 -1.22 -7.25 15.73
C THR A 303 0.30 -7.17 15.83
N TYR A 304 0.98 -7.02 14.68
CA TYR A 304 2.43 -6.88 14.65
C TYR A 304 2.90 -5.58 15.32
N LEU A 305 2.17 -4.48 15.18
CA LEU A 305 2.53 -3.21 15.82
C LEU A 305 2.45 -3.31 17.35
N VAL A 306 1.39 -3.94 17.86
CA VAL A 306 1.25 -4.19 19.31
C VAL A 306 2.40 -5.06 19.81
N ARG A 307 2.77 -6.12 19.05
CA ARG A 307 3.94 -6.95 19.38
C ARG A 307 5.22 -6.14 19.43
N LEU A 308 5.47 -5.29 18.44
CA LEU A 308 6.65 -4.43 18.38
C LEU A 308 6.71 -3.44 19.55
N LEU A 309 5.62 -2.73 19.82
CA LEU A 309 5.57 -1.76 20.91
C LEU A 309 5.80 -2.45 22.28
N ASN A 310 5.33 -3.68 22.45
CA ASN A 310 5.57 -4.46 23.67
C ASN A 310 7.02 -4.97 23.76
N HIS A 311 7.63 -5.31 22.61
CA HIS A 311 9.01 -5.83 22.55
C HIS A 311 10.04 -4.73 22.92
N PHE A 312 9.83 -3.50 22.44
CA PHE A 312 10.80 -2.41 22.60
C PHE A 312 10.63 -1.59 23.87
N ASP A 313 9.53 -1.76 24.62
CA ASP A 313 9.18 -0.94 25.80
C ASP A 313 9.38 0.58 25.56
N GLU A 314 9.17 1.02 24.32
CA GLU A 314 9.35 2.42 23.92
C GLU A 314 8.12 3.24 24.25
N ASN A 315 8.36 4.45 24.77
CA ASN A 315 7.34 5.46 24.98
C ASN A 315 7.10 6.23 23.67
N LEU A 316 5.90 6.16 23.14
CA LEU A 316 5.53 6.89 21.92
C LEU A 316 5.71 8.40 22.04
N ASP A 317 5.51 8.96 23.24
CA ASP A 317 5.72 10.39 23.49
C ASP A 317 7.17 10.83 23.28
N GLU A 318 8.12 9.90 23.37
CA GLU A 318 9.53 10.18 23.09
C GLU A 318 9.85 10.24 21.59
N LEU A 319 8.97 9.74 20.75
CA LEU A 319 9.16 9.71 19.29
C LEU A 319 8.49 10.89 18.58
N VAL A 320 7.50 11.54 19.19
CA VAL A 320 6.75 12.65 18.59
C VAL A 320 7.47 13.99 18.73
N GLY A 321 7.23 14.91 17.82
CA GLY A 321 7.74 16.27 17.86
C GLY A 321 9.25 16.39 17.66
N LYS A 322 9.89 15.39 17.03
CA LYS A 322 11.34 15.37 16.80
C LYS A 322 11.65 15.27 15.29
N TYR A 323 12.80 15.82 14.91
CA TYR A 323 13.35 15.71 13.57
C TYR A 323 14.16 14.44 13.40
N TYR A 324 13.94 13.75 12.27
CA TYR A 324 14.60 12.51 11.90
C TYR A 324 15.08 12.57 10.45
N GLY A 325 16.29 12.09 10.19
CA GLY A 325 16.74 11.84 8.82
C GLY A 325 16.01 10.66 8.19
N VAL A 326 15.85 10.66 6.87
CA VAL A 326 15.11 9.61 6.12
C VAL A 326 15.53 8.19 6.53
N PRO A 327 16.84 7.83 6.66
CA PRO A 327 17.21 6.47 7.05
C PRO A 327 16.73 6.03 8.44
N GLN A 328 16.32 6.96 9.30
CA GLN A 328 15.88 6.64 10.67
C GLN A 328 14.43 6.20 10.74
N PHE A 329 13.56 6.62 9.80
CA PHE A 329 12.13 6.31 9.82
C PHE A 329 11.61 5.63 8.54
N ASP A 330 12.39 5.68 7.45
CA ASP A 330 11.98 5.12 6.17
C ASP A 330 12.60 3.74 5.90
N ASP A 331 13.79 3.47 6.45
CA ASP A 331 14.48 2.18 6.31
C ASP A 331 14.17 1.24 7.48
N TYR A 332 13.47 0.16 7.18
CA TYR A 332 13.28 -0.93 8.13
C TYR A 332 14.35 -2.01 7.91
N LYS A 333 15.33 -2.08 8.79
CA LYS A 333 16.33 -3.17 8.80
C LYS A 333 15.83 -4.34 9.61
N ALA A 334 16.18 -5.57 9.20
CA ALA A 334 15.78 -6.80 9.89
C ALA A 334 16.27 -6.87 11.37
N ASP A 335 17.38 -6.20 11.69
CA ASP A 335 17.86 -6.03 13.05
C ASP A 335 17.18 -4.80 13.65
N ILE A 336 15.95 -4.98 14.12
CA ILE A 336 15.13 -3.91 14.65
C ILE A 336 15.72 -3.46 15.99
N GLU A 337 16.48 -2.38 15.95
CA GLU A 337 16.88 -1.69 17.18
C GLU A 337 15.83 -0.66 17.63
N LYS A 338 14.92 -0.23 16.74
CA LYS A 338 13.93 0.82 17.02
C LYS A 338 12.63 0.64 16.24
N PRO A 339 11.45 0.84 16.85
CA PRO A 339 10.14 0.67 16.21
C PRO A 339 9.72 1.84 15.32
N LEU A 340 10.46 2.96 15.30
CA LEU A 340 10.10 4.20 14.61
C LEU A 340 9.71 4.01 13.14
N PRO A 341 10.46 3.25 12.29
CA PRO A 341 10.06 3.04 10.91
C PRO A 341 8.69 2.37 10.78
N MET A 342 8.41 1.38 11.60
CA MET A 342 7.12 0.66 11.57
C MET A 342 5.96 1.54 12.04
N ILE A 343 6.18 2.37 13.04
CA ILE A 343 5.17 3.31 13.58
C ILE A 343 4.84 4.36 12.51
N TYR A 344 5.85 4.92 11.85
CA TYR A 344 5.66 5.89 10.77
C TYR A 344 4.96 5.26 9.56
N GLN A 345 5.49 4.17 9.03
CA GLN A 345 4.97 3.51 7.82
C GLN A 345 3.56 2.95 8.02
N SER A 346 3.22 2.55 9.24
CA SER A 346 1.87 2.14 9.61
C SER A 346 0.88 3.31 9.73
N GLY A 347 1.34 4.57 9.72
CA GLY A 347 0.50 5.76 9.72
C GLY A 347 0.13 6.29 11.11
N TYR A 348 0.83 5.87 12.16
CA TYR A 348 0.67 6.45 13.51
C TYR A 348 1.46 7.73 13.70
N LEU A 349 2.53 7.90 12.92
CA LEU A 349 3.25 9.16 12.75
C LEU A 349 3.18 9.58 11.28
N THR A 350 3.38 10.87 11.05
CA THR A 350 3.46 11.48 9.73
C THR A 350 4.45 12.62 9.71
N ILE A 351 4.83 13.09 8.54
CA ILE A 351 5.65 14.29 8.36
C ILE A 351 4.81 15.52 8.70
N LYS A 352 5.35 16.44 9.52
CA LYS A 352 4.72 17.72 9.87
C LYS A 352 5.56 18.94 9.51
N ASP A 353 6.83 18.75 9.22
CA ASP A 353 7.74 19.79 8.76
C ASP A 353 8.96 19.17 8.09
N TYR A 354 9.70 19.96 7.33
CA TYR A 354 10.95 19.58 6.69
C TYR A 354 11.99 20.68 6.86
N ASP A 355 13.10 20.33 7.48
CA ASP A 355 14.27 21.20 7.61
C ASP A 355 15.22 20.95 6.43
N GLN A 356 15.37 21.94 5.55
CA GLN A 356 16.22 21.87 4.38
C GLN A 356 17.72 21.89 4.71
N ASP A 357 18.12 22.49 5.82
CA ASP A 357 19.53 22.62 6.21
C ASP A 357 20.08 21.29 6.71
N THR A 358 19.27 20.53 7.43
CA THR A 358 19.64 19.22 8.00
C THR A 358 19.09 18.04 7.21
N GLU A 359 18.29 18.29 6.16
CA GLU A 359 17.58 17.27 5.36
C GLU A 359 16.78 16.30 6.25
N SER A 360 16.12 16.84 7.30
CA SER A 360 15.39 16.06 8.28
C SER A 360 13.90 16.41 8.32
N PHE A 361 13.07 15.45 8.70
CA PHE A 361 11.62 15.57 8.77
C PHE A 361 11.15 15.56 10.23
N LEU A 362 10.30 16.53 10.60
CA LEU A 362 9.58 16.51 11.85
C LEU A 362 8.48 15.47 11.79
N LEU A 363 8.52 14.47 12.66
CA LEU A 363 7.47 13.47 12.78
C LEU A 363 6.57 13.76 13.98
N ASP A 364 5.25 13.68 13.75
CA ASP A 364 4.24 13.86 14.81
C ASP A 364 2.97 13.05 14.44
N ILE A 365 2.03 12.98 15.38
CA ILE A 365 0.73 12.33 15.21
C ILE A 365 -0.08 13.07 14.14
N PRO A 366 -0.66 12.36 13.16
CA PRO A 366 -1.34 13.00 12.03
C PRO A 366 -2.55 13.82 12.46
N ASN A 367 -3.42 13.27 13.31
CA ASN A 367 -4.73 13.84 13.62
C ASN A 367 -5.34 13.30 14.91
N ASN A 368 -6.52 13.80 15.26
CA ASN A 368 -7.20 13.43 16.50
C ASN A 368 -7.70 11.96 16.51
N GLU A 369 -8.05 11.38 15.37
CA GLU A 369 -8.45 9.96 15.31
C GLU A 369 -7.32 9.05 15.77
N VAL A 370 -6.11 9.30 15.26
CA VAL A 370 -4.91 8.53 15.62
C VAL A 370 -4.52 8.79 17.07
N ARG A 371 -4.55 10.05 17.52
CA ARG A 371 -4.24 10.42 18.91
C ARG A 371 -5.16 9.72 19.92
N GLU A 372 -6.47 9.76 19.69
CA GLU A 372 -7.45 9.06 20.53
C GLU A 372 -7.26 7.54 20.53
N GLY A 373 -6.87 7.00 19.37
CA GLY A 373 -6.58 5.57 19.22
C GLY A 373 -5.35 5.14 20.01
N LEU A 374 -4.26 5.92 19.95
CA LEU A 374 -3.02 5.64 20.69
C LEU A 374 -3.24 5.63 22.20
N LEU A 375 -3.99 6.58 22.74
CA LEU A 375 -4.37 6.60 24.17
C LEU A 375 -5.06 5.29 24.60
N THR A 376 -5.86 4.70 23.72
CA THR A 376 -6.52 3.41 24.00
C THR A 376 -5.53 2.24 24.07
N ILE A 377 -4.44 2.27 23.29
CA ILE A 377 -3.38 1.23 23.36
C ILE A 377 -2.59 1.37 24.66
N GLU A 378 -2.26 2.58 25.08
CA GLU A 378 -1.53 2.83 26.33
C GLU A 378 -2.30 2.32 27.55
N GLU A 379 -3.63 2.54 27.59
CA GLU A 379 -4.49 1.96 28.64
C GLU A 379 -4.49 0.42 28.65
N TRP A 380 -4.16 -0.24 27.53
CA TRP A 380 -4.05 -1.70 27.45
C TRP A 380 -2.69 -2.22 27.90
N LYS A 381 -1.63 -1.39 27.84
CA LYS A 381 -0.30 -1.75 28.36
C LYS A 381 -0.25 -1.73 29.90
N GLU A 382 -1.09 -0.92 30.53
CA GLU A 382 -1.17 -0.81 32.00
C GLU A 382 -2.02 -1.91 32.67
N LYS A 383 -2.71 -2.75 31.91
CA LYS A 383 -3.55 -3.87 32.37
C LYS A 383 -2.88 -5.22 32.13
#